data_5e277649b1d7daf5ad1b9d1bf3011f3f
#
_entry.id   5e277649b1d7daf5ad1b9d1bf3011f3f
#
_cell.length_a   1.000
_cell.length_b   1.000
_cell.length_c   1.000
_cell.angle_alpha   90.00
_cell.angle_beta   90.00
_cell.angle_gamma   90.00
#
_symmetry.space_group_name_H-M   'P 1'
#
loop_
_entity.id
_entity.type
_entity.pdbx_description
1 polymer ?
#
loop_
_entity_poly.entity_id
_entity_poly.type
_entity_poly.pdbx_seq_one_letter_code
_entity_poly.pdbx_strand_id
1 'polypeptide(L)'
;MISNIHNTYIKGEKAFNDKKFTEAKRHLVSVVEHDKNHYAAYLLLFEILNKSNAPFLKVVVNELKRLNPKLSINYKSVRTKKKNSKKPDSIVTISYIKLMIQQGKKIQAKKNLRAIIKYAKTKKQISEAEKLLNTLK
;
A
#
# COMPACT_ATOMS: atom_id res chain seq x y z
N MET A 1 -12.65 -30.34 12.59
CA MET A 1 -12.24 -29.03 12.05
C MET A 1 -12.62 -28.82 10.57
N ILE A 2 -12.50 -29.79 9.72
CA ILE A 2 -12.83 -29.69 8.28
C ILE A 2 -14.31 -29.32 8.04
N SER A 3 -15.23 -29.86 8.82
CA SER A 3 -16.67 -29.57 8.72
C SER A 3 -17.00 -28.07 8.98
N ASN A 4 -16.23 -27.42 9.80
CA ASN A 4 -16.47 -26.00 10.14
C ASN A 4 -16.04 -25.04 9.02
N ILE A 5 -14.95 -25.35 8.33
CA ILE A 5 -14.47 -24.55 7.18
C ILE A 5 -15.44 -24.68 6.00
N HIS A 6 -15.91 -25.89 5.72
CA HIS A 6 -16.89 -26.16 4.68
C HIS A 6 -18.22 -25.42 4.95
N ASN A 7 -18.73 -25.47 6.16
CA ASN A 7 -19.93 -24.71 6.54
C ASN A 7 -19.73 -23.19 6.42
N THR A 8 -18.55 -22.68 6.75
CA THR A 8 -18.21 -21.26 6.60
C THR A 8 -18.14 -20.87 5.12
N TYR A 9 -17.60 -21.75 4.27
CA TYR A 9 -17.60 -21.55 2.82
C TYR A 9 -19.01 -21.47 2.26
N ILE A 10 -19.89 -22.42 2.61
CA ILE A 10 -21.29 -22.44 2.16
C ILE A 10 -22.02 -21.17 2.58
N LYS A 11 -21.79 -20.65 3.79
CA LYS A 11 -22.35 -19.37 4.25
C LYS A 11 -21.84 -18.20 3.40
N GLY A 12 -20.55 -18.21 3.05
CA GLY A 12 -19.95 -17.20 2.19
C GLY A 12 -20.50 -17.23 0.77
N GLU A 13 -20.65 -18.43 0.18
CA GLU A 13 -21.24 -18.64 -1.14
C GLU A 13 -22.71 -18.23 -1.18
N LYS A 14 -23.50 -18.59 -0.18
CA LYS A 14 -24.89 -18.16 -0.05
C LYS A 14 -25.01 -16.63 0.04
N ALA A 15 -24.21 -16.01 0.88
CA ALA A 15 -24.18 -14.55 1.02
C ALA A 15 -23.75 -13.86 -0.31
N PHE A 16 -22.85 -14.47 -1.07
CA PHE A 16 -22.46 -14.00 -2.40
C PHE A 16 -23.63 -14.06 -3.38
N ASN A 17 -24.38 -15.16 -3.42
CA ASN A 17 -25.56 -15.31 -4.27
C ASN A 17 -26.69 -14.36 -3.89
N ASP A 18 -26.84 -14.07 -2.59
CA ASP A 18 -27.77 -13.06 -2.05
C ASP A 18 -27.30 -11.62 -2.27
N LYS A 19 -26.19 -11.41 -2.97
CA LYS A 19 -25.54 -10.09 -3.23
C LYS A 19 -25.09 -9.34 -1.96
N LYS A 20 -24.97 -10.04 -0.85
CA LYS A 20 -24.45 -9.51 0.43
C LYS A 20 -22.93 -9.58 0.46
N PHE A 21 -22.26 -8.82 -0.40
CA PHE A 21 -20.82 -8.93 -0.64
C PHE A 21 -19.95 -8.67 0.60
N THR A 22 -20.38 -7.83 1.52
CA THR A 22 -19.65 -7.56 2.76
C THR A 22 -19.64 -8.78 3.68
N GLU A 23 -20.77 -9.46 3.81
CA GLU A 23 -20.92 -10.67 4.60
C GLU A 23 -20.18 -11.85 3.93
N ALA A 24 -20.38 -12.00 2.62
CA ALA A 24 -19.67 -13.00 1.82
C ALA A 24 -18.15 -12.86 1.96
N LYS A 25 -17.61 -11.66 1.83
CA LYS A 25 -16.19 -11.39 2.01
C LYS A 25 -15.69 -11.83 3.38
N ARG A 26 -16.42 -11.52 4.46
CA ARG A 26 -16.02 -11.92 5.81
C ARG A 26 -15.90 -13.44 5.97
N HIS A 27 -16.89 -14.18 5.49
CA HIS A 27 -16.87 -15.64 5.54
C HIS A 27 -15.76 -16.25 4.67
N LEU A 28 -15.60 -15.75 3.45
CA LEU A 28 -14.58 -16.24 2.51
C LEU A 28 -13.15 -15.95 2.98
N VAL A 29 -12.91 -14.79 3.60
CA VAL A 29 -11.62 -14.46 4.21
C VAL A 29 -11.30 -15.44 5.33
N SER A 30 -12.26 -15.71 6.20
CA SER A 30 -12.08 -16.72 7.27
C SER A 30 -11.75 -18.11 6.70
N VAL A 31 -12.36 -18.51 5.58
CA VAL A 31 -12.05 -19.79 4.91
C VAL A 31 -10.59 -19.83 4.45
N VAL A 32 -10.10 -18.78 3.74
CA VAL A 32 -8.73 -18.77 3.20
C VAL A 32 -7.66 -18.54 4.27
N GLU A 33 -8.01 -18.01 5.43
CA GLU A 33 -7.11 -17.94 6.59
C GLU A 33 -6.84 -19.32 7.19
N HIS A 34 -7.84 -20.19 7.20
CA HIS A 34 -7.73 -21.55 7.73
C HIS A 34 -7.25 -22.56 6.67
N ASP A 35 -7.68 -22.41 5.43
CA ASP A 35 -7.27 -23.24 4.29
C ASP A 35 -6.76 -22.36 3.13
N LYS A 36 -5.45 -22.18 3.08
CA LYS A 36 -4.76 -21.40 2.04
C LYS A 36 -4.83 -22.01 0.64
N ASN A 37 -5.30 -23.22 0.51
CA ASN A 37 -5.44 -23.92 -0.77
C ASN A 37 -6.88 -23.96 -1.29
N HIS A 38 -7.81 -23.30 -0.61
CA HIS A 38 -9.22 -23.29 -0.99
C HIS A 38 -9.48 -22.42 -2.23
N TYR A 39 -9.25 -22.99 -3.40
CA TYR A 39 -9.32 -22.27 -4.68
C TYR A 39 -10.67 -21.59 -4.95
N ALA A 40 -11.80 -22.28 -4.67
CA ALA A 40 -13.14 -21.72 -4.88
C ALA A 40 -13.40 -20.46 -4.04
N ALA A 41 -12.92 -20.42 -2.78
CA ALA A 41 -13.04 -19.23 -1.94
C ALA A 41 -12.25 -18.04 -2.49
N TYR A 42 -11.06 -18.27 -3.03
CA TYR A 42 -10.29 -17.23 -3.70
C TYR A 42 -10.96 -16.71 -4.98
N LEU A 43 -11.63 -17.57 -5.75
CA LEU A 43 -12.39 -17.12 -6.93
C LEU A 43 -13.54 -16.19 -6.56
N LEU A 44 -14.34 -16.54 -5.55
CA LEU A 44 -15.42 -15.69 -5.07
C LEU A 44 -14.90 -14.38 -4.47
N LEU A 45 -13.80 -14.44 -3.71
CA LEU A 45 -13.13 -13.22 -3.21
C LEU A 45 -12.63 -12.34 -4.35
N PHE A 46 -12.07 -12.92 -5.39
CA PHE A 46 -11.64 -12.18 -6.57
C PHE A 46 -12.79 -11.41 -7.22
N GLU A 47 -13.95 -12.04 -7.41
CA GLU A 47 -15.12 -11.40 -8.01
C GLU A 47 -15.62 -10.22 -7.15
N ILE A 48 -15.71 -10.39 -5.83
CA ILE A 48 -16.12 -9.33 -4.90
C ILE A 48 -15.14 -8.16 -4.93
N LEU A 49 -13.84 -8.45 -4.87
CA LEU A 49 -12.79 -7.43 -4.76
C LEU A 49 -12.53 -6.72 -6.09
N ASN A 50 -12.71 -7.42 -7.22
CA ASN A 50 -12.56 -6.84 -8.55
C ASN A 50 -13.62 -5.76 -8.84
N LYS A 51 -14.85 -5.98 -8.36
CA LYS A 51 -15.93 -4.98 -8.46
C LYS A 51 -15.68 -3.75 -7.60
N SER A 52 -15.04 -3.92 -6.43
CA SER A 52 -14.79 -2.84 -5.47
C SER A 52 -13.41 -2.17 -5.62
N ASN A 53 -12.56 -2.63 -6.56
CA ASN A 53 -11.17 -2.16 -6.71
C ASN A 53 -10.39 -2.15 -5.38
N ALA A 54 -10.60 -3.15 -4.55
CA ALA A 54 -10.01 -3.20 -3.21
C ALA A 54 -8.49 -3.48 -3.25
N PRO A 55 -7.71 -2.91 -2.34
CA PRO A 55 -6.24 -3.10 -2.31
C PRO A 55 -5.83 -4.56 -2.09
N PHE A 56 -6.69 -5.37 -1.46
CA PHE A 56 -6.46 -6.78 -1.21
C PHE A 56 -6.56 -7.66 -2.48
N LEU A 57 -7.11 -7.14 -3.57
CA LEU A 57 -7.27 -7.84 -4.85
C LEU A 57 -5.95 -8.44 -5.37
N LYS A 58 -4.85 -7.71 -5.25
CA LYS A 58 -3.53 -8.19 -5.70
C LYS A 58 -3.07 -9.45 -4.95
N VAL A 59 -3.33 -9.53 -3.66
CA VAL A 59 -2.99 -10.70 -2.85
C VAL A 59 -3.80 -11.90 -3.31
N VAL A 60 -5.11 -11.75 -3.50
CA VAL A 60 -6.00 -12.81 -3.99
C VAL A 60 -5.57 -13.30 -5.38
N VAL A 61 -5.22 -12.40 -6.29
CA VAL A 61 -4.72 -12.75 -7.64
C VAL A 61 -3.41 -13.54 -7.56
N ASN A 62 -2.49 -13.17 -6.68
CA ASN A 62 -1.23 -13.89 -6.51
C ASN A 62 -1.49 -15.33 -5.99
N GLU A 63 -2.40 -15.50 -5.04
CA GLU A 63 -2.77 -16.83 -4.53
C GLU A 63 -3.48 -17.67 -5.60
N LEU A 64 -4.38 -17.09 -6.38
CA LEU A 64 -5.01 -17.78 -7.50
C LEU A 64 -3.99 -18.25 -8.55
N LYS A 65 -3.00 -17.44 -8.88
CA LYS A 65 -1.91 -17.82 -9.78
C LYS A 65 -0.99 -18.88 -9.19
N ARG A 66 -0.78 -18.86 -7.87
CA ARG A 66 -0.03 -19.91 -7.16
C ARG A 66 -0.74 -21.26 -7.27
N LEU A 67 -2.06 -21.27 -7.07
CA LEU A 67 -2.87 -22.48 -7.12
C LEU A 67 -3.11 -22.97 -8.54
N ASN A 68 -3.23 -22.05 -9.50
CA ASN A 68 -3.40 -22.37 -10.91
C ASN A 68 -2.55 -21.43 -11.80
N PRO A 69 -1.30 -21.82 -12.12
CA PRO A 69 -0.39 -20.99 -12.92
C PRO A 69 -0.88 -20.69 -14.35
N LYS A 70 -1.77 -21.54 -14.89
CA LYS A 70 -2.35 -21.38 -16.23
C LYS A 70 -3.54 -20.42 -16.26
N LEU A 71 -3.99 -19.96 -15.11
CA LEU A 71 -5.15 -19.07 -15.02
C LEU A 71 -4.82 -17.68 -15.58
N SER A 72 -5.49 -17.32 -16.68
CA SER A 72 -5.42 -15.97 -17.23
C SER A 72 -6.46 -15.08 -16.55
N ILE A 73 -6.01 -14.18 -15.71
CA ILE A 73 -6.87 -13.24 -14.98
C ILE A 73 -6.67 -11.84 -15.54
N ASN A 74 -7.70 -11.31 -16.18
CA ASN A 74 -7.77 -9.90 -16.52
C ASN A 74 -8.34 -9.12 -15.35
N TYR A 75 -7.50 -8.41 -14.62
CA TYR A 75 -7.94 -7.48 -13.60
C TYR A 75 -7.27 -6.12 -13.80
N LYS A 76 -8.05 -5.07 -13.58
CA LYS A 76 -7.46 -3.72 -13.51
C LYS A 76 -6.66 -3.66 -12.21
N SER A 77 -5.34 -3.78 -12.31
CA SER A 77 -4.47 -3.45 -11.19
C SER A 77 -4.86 -2.06 -10.73
N VAL A 78 -5.39 -1.95 -9.52
CA VAL A 78 -5.43 -0.66 -8.84
C VAL A 78 -3.97 -0.24 -8.76
N ARG A 79 -3.55 0.60 -9.70
CA ARG A 79 -2.34 1.38 -9.48
C ARG A 79 -2.64 2.16 -8.21
N THR A 80 -2.23 1.61 -7.08
CA THR A 80 -1.99 2.45 -5.94
C THR A 80 -1.05 3.51 -6.50
N LYS A 81 -1.60 4.68 -6.82
CA LYS A 81 -0.76 5.85 -7.01
C LYS A 81 0.13 5.80 -5.79
N LYS A 82 1.37 5.37 -5.96
CA LYS A 82 2.39 5.69 -4.98
C LYS A 82 2.19 7.17 -4.82
N LYS A 83 1.53 7.58 -3.74
CA LYS A 83 1.63 8.93 -3.29
C LYS A 83 3.11 9.09 -3.01
N ASN A 84 3.86 9.45 -4.05
CA ASN A 84 5.18 10.05 -3.91
C ASN A 84 5.00 11.46 -3.32
N SER A 85 4.03 11.62 -2.45
CA SER A 85 4.08 12.59 -1.40
C SER A 85 4.88 11.94 -0.27
N LYS A 86 6.17 11.70 -0.53
CA LYS A 86 7.12 11.85 0.54
C LYS A 86 7.04 13.32 0.97
N LYS A 87 5.99 13.67 1.72
CA LYS A 87 6.21 14.66 2.76
C LYS A 87 7.44 14.12 3.48
N PRO A 88 8.52 14.89 3.62
CA PRO A 88 9.59 14.47 4.51
C PRO A 88 8.91 14.18 5.84
N ASP A 89 8.86 12.89 6.23
CA ASP A 89 8.20 12.39 7.45
C ASP A 89 8.91 12.85 8.72
N SER A 90 9.89 13.68 8.60
CA SER A 90 10.50 14.43 9.68
C SER A 90 10.53 15.89 9.28
N ILE A 91 10.15 16.74 10.18
CA ILE A 91 10.43 18.18 10.13
C ILE A 91 11.98 18.28 10.16
N VAL A 92 12.57 18.20 8.98
CA VAL A 92 14.01 18.40 8.83
C VAL A 92 14.24 19.88 9.06
N THR A 93 14.63 20.20 10.29
CA THR A 93 14.94 21.56 10.68
C THR A 93 16.28 21.97 10.08
N ILE A 94 16.46 23.28 9.83
CA ILE A 94 17.73 23.84 9.34
C ILE A 94 18.88 23.49 10.31
N SER A 95 18.60 23.43 11.62
CA SER A 95 19.57 23.00 12.64
C SER A 95 20.06 21.55 12.42
N TYR A 96 19.16 20.66 12.08
CA TYR A 96 19.52 19.27 11.76
C TYR A 96 20.36 19.17 10.47
N ILE A 97 20.06 20.01 9.48
CA ILE A 97 20.87 20.06 8.25
C ILE A 97 22.27 20.60 8.52
N LYS A 98 22.41 21.61 9.37
CA LYS A 98 23.74 22.11 9.82
C LYS A 98 24.56 20.99 10.45
N LEU A 99 23.94 20.17 11.31
CA LEU A 99 24.59 19.01 11.91
C LEU A 99 25.01 17.97 10.84
N MET A 100 24.18 17.72 9.82
CA MET A 100 24.54 16.81 8.73
C MET A 100 25.74 17.31 7.93
N ILE A 101 25.87 18.63 7.74
CA ILE A 101 27.01 19.25 7.08
C ILE A 101 28.29 19.04 7.91
N GLN A 102 28.23 19.22 9.22
CA GLN A 102 29.34 18.95 10.14
C GLN A 102 29.76 17.49 10.13
N GLN A 103 28.83 16.56 9.92
CA GLN A 103 29.10 15.12 9.79
C GLN A 103 29.61 14.71 8.41
N GLY A 104 29.87 15.66 7.49
CA GLY A 104 30.33 15.37 6.15
C GLY A 104 29.28 14.86 5.16
N LYS A 105 28.00 14.81 5.58
CA LYS A 105 26.88 14.30 4.77
C LYS A 105 26.34 15.38 3.82
N LYS A 106 27.23 16.01 3.04
CA LYS A 106 26.91 17.16 2.16
C LYS A 106 25.84 16.87 1.12
N ILE A 107 25.84 15.68 0.51
CA ILE A 107 24.87 15.28 -0.53
C ILE A 107 23.46 15.25 0.05
N GLN A 108 23.30 14.62 1.21
CA GLN A 108 22.00 14.52 1.88
C GLN A 108 21.52 15.88 2.39
N ALA A 109 22.44 16.70 2.89
CA ALA A 109 22.14 18.08 3.31
C ALA A 109 21.64 18.92 2.13
N LYS A 110 22.29 18.88 0.96
CA LYS A 110 21.82 19.55 -0.28
C LYS A 110 20.43 19.11 -0.68
N LYS A 111 20.13 17.81 -0.62
CA LYS A 111 18.81 17.28 -0.95
C LYS A 111 17.73 17.80 0.01
N ASN A 112 18.01 17.83 1.29
CA ASN A 112 17.08 18.32 2.31
C ASN A 112 16.87 19.85 2.21
N LEU A 113 17.93 20.63 1.92
CA LEU A 113 17.81 22.08 1.69
C LEU A 113 16.92 22.41 0.50
N ARG A 114 17.07 21.70 -0.62
CA ARG A 114 16.19 21.87 -1.79
C ARG A 114 14.74 21.53 -1.45
N ALA A 115 14.49 20.51 -0.61
CA ALA A 115 13.16 20.17 -0.14
C ALA A 115 12.56 21.28 0.74
N ILE A 116 13.35 21.89 1.65
CA ILE A 116 12.91 23.04 2.45
C ILE A 116 12.55 24.21 1.54
N ILE A 117 13.38 24.59 0.60
CA ILE A 117 13.11 25.69 -0.35
C ILE A 117 11.78 25.46 -1.08
N LYS A 118 11.50 24.21 -1.46
CA LYS A 118 10.27 23.85 -2.20
C LYS A 118 9.00 23.83 -1.35
N TYR A 119 9.10 23.45 -0.06
CA TYR A 119 7.92 23.14 0.77
C TYR A 119 7.78 24.02 2.02
N ALA A 120 8.76 24.88 2.33
CA ALA A 120 8.69 25.75 3.50
C ALA A 120 7.59 26.80 3.35
N LYS A 121 6.87 27.04 4.44
CA LYS A 121 5.80 28.04 4.49
C LYS A 121 6.29 29.44 4.82
N THR A 122 7.50 29.60 5.35
CA THR A 122 8.03 30.87 5.81
C THR A 122 9.21 31.34 4.95
N LYS A 123 9.18 32.61 4.54
CA LYS A 123 10.26 33.24 3.76
C LYS A 123 11.62 33.16 4.48
N LYS A 124 11.63 33.23 5.82
CA LYS A 124 12.83 33.12 6.64
C LYS A 124 13.54 31.78 6.46
N GLN A 125 12.80 30.69 6.51
CA GLN A 125 13.35 29.33 6.30
C GLN A 125 13.90 29.13 4.89
N ILE A 126 13.23 29.68 3.88
CA ILE A 126 13.67 29.62 2.49
C ILE A 126 15.00 30.38 2.34
N SER A 127 15.10 31.61 2.84
CA SER A 127 16.31 32.43 2.76
C SER A 127 17.50 31.78 3.47
N GLU A 128 17.29 31.19 4.67
CA GLU A 128 18.36 30.46 5.38
C GLU A 128 18.79 29.19 4.63
N ALA A 129 17.85 28.45 4.06
CA ALA A 129 18.14 27.27 3.26
C ALA A 129 18.92 27.60 1.99
N GLU A 130 18.58 28.68 1.30
CA GLU A 130 19.32 29.17 0.12
C GLU A 130 20.75 29.59 0.46
N LYS A 131 20.95 30.33 1.57
CA LYS A 131 22.28 30.69 2.05
C LYS A 131 23.14 29.45 2.33
N LEU A 132 22.61 28.47 3.04
CA LEU A 132 23.32 27.21 3.34
C LEU A 132 23.60 26.41 2.06
N LEU A 133 22.68 26.36 1.11
CA LEU A 133 22.87 25.67 -0.16
C LEU A 133 24.02 26.30 -0.96
N ASN A 134 24.12 27.62 -0.96
CA ASN A 134 25.19 28.37 -1.64
C ASN A 134 26.57 28.12 -1.01
N THR A 135 26.65 27.90 0.29
CA THR A 135 27.92 27.56 0.98
C THR A 135 28.39 26.11 0.68
N LEU A 136 27.52 25.27 0.13
CA LEU A 136 27.83 23.86 -0.18
C LEU A 136 28.16 23.63 -1.68
N LYS A 137 28.30 24.69 -2.45
CA LYS A 137 28.71 24.60 -3.87
C LYS A 137 30.17 24.15 -4.03
#